data_54ba81fa59b53f52730878846776e033
#
_entry.id   54ba81fa59b53f52730878846776e033
#
_cell.length_a   1.000
_cell.length_b   1.000
_cell.length_c   1.000
_cell.angle_alpha   90.00
_cell.angle_beta   90.00
_cell.angle_gamma   90.00
#
_symmetry.space_group_name_H-M   'P 1'
#
loop_
_entity.id
_entity.type
_entity.pdbx_description
1 polymer ?
#
loop_
_entity_poly.entity_id
_entity_poly.type
_entity_poly.pdbx_seq_one_letter_code
_entity_poly.pdbx_strand_id
1 'polypeptide(L)'
;MRLAVTIIVLLGALPAQSRTVRVAVCQILSIDGDREGNFRRVEYALEDARAAHADIAAFPESAILGWENPDSHRMATPIPGADSDRLAALARKYGLMISIGVDEKDGDKLYDSAILVDKTGKILWKHRKLNVLAWLMAPPYSEGRPEDIGVVETAFGRIGLVICADTFVDQVAKRVEQLAPDLMLVPYGWAATVDKWPEHAKELEKLVAKRAAQWKCPVVGTDVIGVMTHGPWKGQTYGGASVVVDSSGRVIHILRDRDVEVRTVTLELGRAVR
;
A
#
# COMPACT_ATOMS: atom_id res chain seq x y z
N MET A 1 32.70 -56.35 25.76
CA MET A 1 32.90 -55.13 25.01
C MET A 1 31.64 -54.87 24.20
N ARG A 2 30.79 -53.90 24.63
CA ARG A 2 29.53 -53.54 23.90
C ARG A 2 29.82 -52.28 23.10
N LEU A 3 29.78 -52.36 21.77
CA LEU A 3 29.87 -51.19 20.89
C LEU A 3 28.56 -50.42 20.97
N ALA A 4 28.62 -49.16 21.38
CA ALA A 4 27.50 -48.25 21.28
C ALA A 4 27.55 -47.58 19.88
N VAL A 5 26.53 -47.84 19.08
CA VAL A 5 26.35 -47.16 17.78
C VAL A 5 25.58 -45.86 18.04
N THR A 6 26.22 -44.74 17.88
CA THR A 6 25.60 -43.42 17.95
C THR A 6 25.01 -43.10 16.57
N ILE A 7 23.68 -43.06 16.45
CA ILE A 7 22.98 -42.62 15.25
C ILE A 7 22.90 -41.09 15.30
N ILE A 8 23.62 -40.41 14.43
CA ILE A 8 23.50 -38.97 14.22
C ILE A 8 22.33 -38.77 13.24
N VAL A 9 21.19 -38.31 13.75
CA VAL A 9 20.08 -37.85 12.89
C VAL A 9 20.41 -36.45 12.41
N LEU A 10 20.82 -36.33 11.16
CA LEU A 10 20.89 -35.06 10.46
C LEU A 10 19.47 -34.58 10.15
N LEU A 11 18.95 -33.67 10.96
CA LEU A 11 17.76 -32.88 10.64
C LEU A 11 18.12 -31.96 9.47
N GLY A 12 17.88 -32.41 8.24
CA GLY A 12 17.96 -31.58 7.07
C GLY A 12 16.90 -30.47 7.16
N ALA A 13 17.34 -29.22 7.20
CA ALA A 13 16.42 -28.08 7.07
C ALA A 13 15.72 -28.20 5.71
N LEU A 14 14.39 -28.41 5.74
CA LEU A 14 13.59 -28.35 4.52
C LEU A 14 13.76 -26.96 3.91
N PRO A 15 14.00 -26.85 2.59
CA PRO A 15 14.08 -25.54 1.95
C PRO A 15 12.76 -24.80 2.19
N ALA A 16 12.87 -23.54 2.64
CA ALA A 16 11.70 -22.69 2.78
C ALA A 16 11.01 -22.62 1.41
N GLN A 17 9.78 -23.12 1.31
CA GLN A 17 9.02 -23.13 0.08
C GLN A 17 8.75 -21.67 -0.30
N SER A 18 9.35 -21.18 -1.41
CA SER A 18 9.07 -19.85 -1.94
C SER A 18 7.60 -19.78 -2.32
N ARG A 19 6.91 -18.83 -1.72
CA ARG A 19 5.51 -18.53 -2.06
C ARG A 19 5.52 -17.40 -3.07
N THR A 20 4.68 -17.47 -4.07
CA THR A 20 4.49 -16.38 -5.04
C THR A 20 3.14 -15.72 -4.80
N VAL A 21 3.09 -14.42 -5.07
CA VAL A 21 1.86 -13.63 -5.11
C VAL A 21 1.86 -12.75 -6.34
N ARG A 22 0.72 -12.61 -6.97
CA ARG A 22 0.51 -11.72 -8.12
C ARG A 22 -0.18 -10.45 -7.65
N VAL A 23 0.54 -9.33 -7.67
CA VAL A 23 0.01 -8.04 -7.23
C VAL A 23 -0.23 -7.16 -8.44
N ALA A 24 -1.47 -6.72 -8.63
CA ALA A 24 -1.81 -5.67 -9.57
C ALA A 24 -1.55 -4.32 -8.91
N VAL A 25 -0.64 -3.55 -9.46
CA VAL A 25 -0.39 -2.16 -9.08
C VAL A 25 -1.35 -1.30 -9.87
N CYS A 26 -2.31 -0.69 -9.18
CA CYS A 26 -3.41 0.04 -9.78
C CYS A 26 -3.15 1.55 -9.67
N GLN A 27 -2.30 2.06 -10.55
CA GLN A 27 -2.03 3.50 -10.67
C GLN A 27 -3.21 4.17 -11.34
N ILE A 28 -4.07 4.81 -10.56
CA ILE A 28 -5.32 5.41 -11.03
C ILE A 28 -5.32 6.92 -10.87
N LEU A 29 -6.15 7.59 -11.67
CA LEU A 29 -6.51 8.98 -11.45
C LEU A 29 -7.46 9.07 -10.24
N SER A 30 -7.14 9.94 -9.27
CA SER A 30 -8.09 10.38 -8.25
C SER A 30 -8.46 11.83 -8.47
N ILE A 31 -9.76 12.12 -8.40
CA ILE A 31 -10.30 13.49 -8.50
C ILE A 31 -10.92 13.85 -7.16
N ASP A 32 -10.48 14.96 -6.59
CA ASP A 32 -10.91 15.44 -5.29
C ASP A 32 -12.45 15.54 -5.22
N GLY A 33 -13.05 14.87 -4.23
CA GLY A 33 -14.49 14.88 -4.00
C GLY A 33 -15.35 14.07 -4.98
N ASP A 34 -14.81 13.57 -6.09
CA ASP A 34 -15.54 12.74 -7.08
C ASP A 34 -15.65 11.27 -6.61
N ARG A 35 -16.27 11.06 -5.44
CA ARG A 35 -16.42 9.72 -4.85
C ARG A 35 -16.92 8.69 -5.88
N GLU A 36 -18.00 8.97 -6.58
CA GLU A 36 -18.59 8.03 -7.51
C GLU A 36 -17.70 7.76 -8.74
N GLY A 37 -17.04 8.80 -9.25
CA GLY A 37 -16.07 8.64 -10.33
C GLY A 37 -14.84 7.87 -9.90
N ASN A 38 -14.33 8.13 -8.71
CA ASN A 38 -13.16 7.41 -8.18
C ASN A 38 -13.50 5.94 -7.90
N PHE A 39 -14.67 5.61 -7.37
CA PHE A 39 -15.12 4.22 -7.26
C PHE A 39 -15.23 3.53 -8.62
N ARG A 40 -15.70 4.19 -9.68
CA ARG A 40 -15.71 3.62 -11.03
C ARG A 40 -14.30 3.34 -11.54
N ARG A 41 -13.33 4.25 -11.28
CA ARG A 41 -11.92 4.04 -11.65
C ARG A 41 -11.29 2.88 -10.90
N VAL A 42 -11.60 2.74 -9.60
CA VAL A 42 -11.21 1.56 -8.80
C VAL A 42 -11.79 0.29 -9.43
N GLU A 43 -13.06 0.32 -9.81
CA GLU A 43 -13.73 -0.85 -10.39
C GLU A 43 -13.13 -1.27 -11.73
N TYR A 44 -12.85 -0.32 -12.64
CA TYR A 44 -12.14 -0.61 -13.89
C TYR A 44 -10.75 -1.23 -13.66
N ALA A 45 -10.01 -0.69 -12.69
CA ALA A 45 -8.70 -1.26 -12.34
C ALA A 45 -8.81 -2.69 -11.76
N LEU A 46 -9.89 -2.99 -11.03
CA LEU A 46 -10.16 -4.35 -10.54
C LEU A 46 -10.55 -5.31 -11.67
N GLU A 47 -11.23 -4.84 -12.71
CA GLU A 47 -11.51 -5.64 -13.93
C GLU A 47 -10.20 -6.05 -14.63
N ASP A 48 -9.29 -5.09 -14.82
CA ASP A 48 -7.97 -5.36 -15.41
C ASP A 48 -7.12 -6.28 -14.53
N ALA A 49 -7.11 -6.05 -13.21
CA ALA A 49 -6.40 -6.89 -12.25
C ALA A 49 -6.90 -8.33 -12.27
N ARG A 50 -8.22 -8.53 -12.32
CA ARG A 50 -8.82 -9.86 -12.44
C ARG A 50 -8.50 -10.51 -13.77
N ALA A 51 -8.60 -9.78 -14.88
CA ALA A 51 -8.25 -10.29 -16.21
C ALA A 51 -6.79 -10.74 -16.29
N ALA A 52 -5.90 -10.03 -15.56
CA ALA A 52 -4.50 -10.40 -15.40
C ALA A 52 -4.27 -11.47 -14.31
N HIS A 53 -5.31 -12.08 -13.75
CA HIS A 53 -5.26 -13.10 -12.70
C HIS A 53 -4.44 -12.66 -11.46
N ALA A 54 -4.56 -11.42 -11.02
CA ALA A 54 -3.95 -10.97 -9.79
C ALA A 54 -4.57 -11.67 -8.57
N ASP A 55 -3.80 -11.72 -7.48
CA ASP A 55 -4.26 -12.16 -6.16
C ASP A 55 -4.65 -10.95 -5.30
N ILE A 56 -3.90 -9.86 -5.45
CA ILE A 56 -4.04 -8.61 -4.71
C ILE A 56 -4.09 -7.46 -5.71
N ALA A 57 -5.00 -6.51 -5.50
CA ALA A 57 -5.02 -5.21 -6.17
C ALA A 57 -4.59 -4.13 -5.17
N ALA A 58 -3.51 -3.42 -5.45
CA ALA A 58 -2.94 -2.37 -4.62
C ALA A 58 -3.24 -1.00 -5.23
N PHE A 59 -3.87 -0.13 -4.45
CA PHE A 59 -4.34 1.20 -4.84
C PHE A 59 -3.59 2.32 -4.08
N PRO A 60 -3.66 3.57 -4.56
CA PRO A 60 -3.01 4.72 -3.94
C PRO A 60 -3.63 5.16 -2.61
N GLU A 61 -2.98 6.18 -2.02
CA GLU A 61 -3.42 6.94 -0.86
C GLU A 61 -4.68 7.77 -1.19
N SER A 62 -5.63 7.86 -0.23
CA SER A 62 -6.90 8.61 -0.35
C SER A 62 -7.58 8.48 -1.71
N ALA A 63 -7.58 7.27 -2.26
CA ALA A 63 -8.00 7.00 -3.64
C ALA A 63 -9.46 7.35 -3.95
N ILE A 64 -10.31 7.52 -2.92
CA ILE A 64 -11.75 7.73 -3.06
C ILE A 64 -12.13 9.21 -3.00
N LEU A 65 -11.52 10.00 -2.12
CA LEU A 65 -11.89 11.41 -1.94
C LEU A 65 -10.80 12.39 -2.37
N GLY A 66 -9.58 11.92 -2.63
CA GLY A 66 -8.41 12.74 -2.91
C GLY A 66 -7.68 13.16 -1.63
N TRP A 67 -6.36 13.10 -1.68
CA TRP A 67 -5.48 13.40 -0.56
C TRP A 67 -5.44 14.91 -0.27
N GLU A 68 -5.43 15.26 1.03
CA GLU A 68 -5.46 16.67 1.52
C GLU A 68 -6.67 17.47 1.02
N ASN A 69 -7.78 16.78 0.74
CA ASN A 69 -9.03 17.39 0.35
C ASN A 69 -9.83 17.83 1.59
N PRO A 70 -10.03 19.12 1.85
CA PRO A 70 -10.78 19.61 3.02
C PRO A 70 -12.23 19.11 3.08
N ASP A 71 -12.84 18.81 1.93
CA ASP A 71 -14.18 18.25 1.87
C ASP A 71 -14.29 16.85 2.48
N SER A 72 -13.15 16.14 2.64
CA SER A 72 -13.10 14.85 3.33
C SER A 72 -13.62 14.93 4.76
N HIS A 73 -13.47 16.07 5.45
CA HIS A 73 -14.07 16.28 6.78
C HIS A 73 -15.59 16.07 6.81
N ARG A 74 -16.25 16.38 5.71
CA ARG A 74 -17.72 16.23 5.54
C ARG A 74 -18.09 14.93 4.83
N MET A 75 -17.23 14.46 3.94
CA MET A 75 -17.54 13.36 3.03
C MET A 75 -17.09 11.99 3.56
N ALA A 76 -16.00 11.91 4.31
CA ALA A 76 -15.45 10.63 4.78
C ALA A 76 -16.45 9.85 5.64
N THR A 77 -16.37 8.53 5.55
CA THR A 77 -17.23 7.59 6.27
C THR A 77 -16.42 6.82 7.31
N PRO A 78 -17.03 6.26 8.37
CA PRO A 78 -16.32 5.39 9.29
C PRO A 78 -15.81 4.10 8.61
N ILE A 79 -14.86 3.44 9.26
CA ILE A 79 -14.41 2.10 8.89
C ILE A 79 -14.64 1.15 10.10
N PRO A 80 -15.57 0.16 9.98
CA PRO A 80 -16.44 -0.15 8.84
C PRO A 80 -17.51 0.92 8.59
N GLY A 81 -17.93 1.06 7.32
CA GLY A 81 -18.94 2.01 6.89
C GLY A 81 -19.09 2.02 5.37
N ALA A 82 -19.85 2.97 4.83
CA ALA A 82 -20.32 2.92 3.44
C ALA A 82 -19.22 2.71 2.39
N ASP A 83 -18.09 3.41 2.50
CA ASP A 83 -16.99 3.26 1.53
C ASP A 83 -16.30 1.91 1.68
N SER A 84 -15.98 1.50 2.91
CA SER A 84 -15.36 0.19 3.15
C SER A 84 -16.29 -0.98 2.83
N ASP A 85 -17.60 -0.84 3.02
CA ASP A 85 -18.59 -1.86 2.64
C ASP A 85 -18.68 -2.02 1.12
N ARG A 86 -18.59 -0.91 0.38
CA ARG A 86 -18.51 -0.92 -1.08
C ARG A 86 -17.21 -1.58 -1.57
N LEU A 87 -16.07 -1.28 -0.97
CA LEU A 87 -14.80 -1.96 -1.26
C LEU A 87 -14.86 -3.45 -0.94
N ALA A 88 -15.49 -3.82 0.17
CA ALA A 88 -15.74 -5.22 0.53
C ALA A 88 -16.62 -5.94 -0.51
N ALA A 89 -17.64 -5.26 -1.05
CA ALA A 89 -18.48 -5.80 -2.12
C ALA A 89 -17.69 -5.98 -3.42
N LEU A 90 -16.81 -5.03 -3.78
CA LEU A 90 -15.92 -5.13 -4.94
C LEU A 90 -14.89 -6.27 -4.78
N ALA A 91 -14.30 -6.43 -3.59
CA ALA A 91 -13.40 -7.54 -3.29
C ALA A 91 -14.08 -8.90 -3.54
N ARG A 92 -15.33 -9.06 -3.07
CA ARG A 92 -16.13 -10.27 -3.35
C ARG A 92 -16.45 -10.43 -4.84
N LYS A 93 -16.90 -9.36 -5.50
CA LYS A 93 -17.29 -9.37 -6.92
C LYS A 93 -16.15 -9.86 -7.80
N TYR A 94 -14.96 -9.33 -7.57
CA TYR A 94 -13.79 -9.63 -8.40
C TYR A 94 -12.95 -10.81 -7.87
N GLY A 95 -13.20 -11.27 -6.63
CA GLY A 95 -12.45 -12.37 -6.01
C GLY A 95 -10.99 -11.99 -5.72
N LEU A 96 -10.72 -10.71 -5.47
CA LEU A 96 -9.39 -10.15 -5.23
C LEU A 96 -9.26 -9.64 -3.79
N MET A 97 -8.07 -9.75 -3.22
CA MET A 97 -7.70 -8.95 -2.06
C MET A 97 -7.46 -7.50 -2.50
N ILE A 98 -7.92 -6.50 -1.75
CA ILE A 98 -7.77 -5.07 -2.06
C ILE A 98 -6.97 -4.39 -0.95
N SER A 99 -5.90 -3.69 -1.33
CA SER A 99 -5.19 -2.73 -0.48
C SER A 99 -5.40 -1.33 -1.03
N ILE A 100 -5.95 -0.42 -0.23
CA ILE A 100 -6.35 0.91 -0.71
C ILE A 100 -6.28 1.96 0.39
N GLY A 101 -5.80 3.16 0.04
CA GLY A 101 -5.90 4.35 0.88
C GLY A 101 -7.30 4.97 0.82
N VAL A 102 -7.83 5.34 1.96
CA VAL A 102 -9.17 5.93 2.12
C VAL A 102 -9.18 6.97 3.24
N ASP A 103 -10.07 7.94 3.14
CA ASP A 103 -10.32 8.90 4.22
C ASP A 103 -11.31 8.29 5.22
N GLU A 104 -10.93 8.26 6.49
CA GLU A 104 -11.73 7.67 7.57
C GLU A 104 -12.27 8.73 8.52
N LYS A 105 -13.57 8.71 8.78
CA LYS A 105 -14.21 9.50 9.83
C LYS A 105 -14.36 8.67 11.11
N ASP A 106 -13.85 9.17 12.24
CA ASP A 106 -14.04 8.56 13.56
C ASP A 106 -14.40 9.63 14.59
N GLY A 107 -15.69 9.73 14.92
CA GLY A 107 -16.24 10.86 15.67
C GLY A 107 -16.01 12.17 14.93
N ASP A 108 -15.35 13.13 15.58
CA ASP A 108 -14.99 14.42 14.98
C ASP A 108 -13.64 14.42 14.24
N LYS A 109 -12.91 13.29 14.27
CA LYS A 109 -11.60 13.17 13.67
C LYS A 109 -11.68 12.65 12.25
N LEU A 110 -10.80 13.18 11.41
CA LEU A 110 -10.53 12.67 10.07
C LEU A 110 -9.14 12.02 10.07
N TYR A 111 -9.03 10.82 9.51
CA TYR A 111 -7.76 10.11 9.35
C TYR A 111 -7.50 9.78 7.88
N ASP A 112 -6.24 9.87 7.49
CA ASP A 112 -5.72 9.23 6.30
C ASP A 112 -5.44 7.76 6.66
N SER A 113 -6.21 6.84 6.09
CA SER A 113 -6.21 5.43 6.46
C SER A 113 -5.95 4.54 5.25
N ALA A 114 -5.37 3.37 5.47
CA ALA A 114 -5.30 2.30 4.48
C ALA A 114 -5.94 1.03 5.03
N ILE A 115 -6.66 0.32 4.18
CA ILE A 115 -7.28 -0.96 4.54
C ILE A 115 -6.82 -2.09 3.63
N LEU A 116 -6.74 -3.28 4.21
CA LEU A 116 -6.57 -4.54 3.50
C LEU A 116 -7.86 -5.34 3.65
N VAL A 117 -8.53 -5.57 2.52
CA VAL A 117 -9.79 -6.33 2.45
C VAL A 117 -9.53 -7.62 1.71
N ASP A 118 -9.91 -8.77 2.28
CA ASP A 118 -9.76 -10.05 1.60
C ASP A 118 -10.85 -10.28 0.54
N LYS A 119 -10.68 -11.31 -0.29
CA LYS A 119 -11.63 -11.69 -1.34
C LYS A 119 -13.02 -12.09 -0.85
N THR A 120 -13.20 -12.30 0.47
CA THR A 120 -14.51 -12.55 1.09
C THR A 120 -15.18 -11.24 1.55
N GLY A 121 -14.49 -10.11 1.42
CA GLY A 121 -14.93 -8.79 1.85
C GLY A 121 -14.68 -8.51 3.33
N LYS A 122 -13.87 -9.32 4.01
CA LYS A 122 -13.46 -9.06 5.39
C LYS A 122 -12.31 -8.06 5.40
N ILE A 123 -12.42 -7.00 6.19
CA ILE A 123 -11.30 -6.11 6.50
C ILE A 123 -10.35 -6.88 7.41
N LEU A 124 -9.17 -7.20 6.88
CA LEU A 124 -8.13 -7.93 7.61
C LEU A 124 -7.28 -7.00 8.46
N TRP A 125 -7.00 -5.81 7.95
CA TRP A 125 -6.16 -4.81 8.60
C TRP A 125 -6.60 -3.40 8.25
N LYS A 126 -6.39 -2.48 9.19
CA LYS A 126 -6.51 -1.03 8.99
C LYS A 126 -5.30 -0.36 9.63
N HIS A 127 -4.67 0.53 8.88
CA HIS A 127 -3.60 1.42 9.35
C HIS A 127 -4.04 2.87 9.20
N ARG A 128 -3.84 3.69 10.22
CA ARG A 128 -3.98 5.14 10.18
C ARG A 128 -2.60 5.76 10.08
N LYS A 129 -2.41 6.65 9.15
CA LYS A 129 -1.14 7.35 8.90
C LYS A 129 -0.65 8.04 10.15
N LEU A 130 0.62 7.84 10.48
CA LEU A 130 1.24 8.47 11.64
C LEU A 130 1.86 9.82 11.28
N ASN A 131 2.57 9.86 10.15
CA ASN A 131 3.25 11.06 9.68
C ASN A 131 2.34 11.86 8.75
N VAL A 132 1.33 12.50 9.32
CA VAL A 132 0.47 13.43 8.59
C VAL A 132 1.23 14.75 8.38
N LEU A 133 1.17 15.32 7.18
CA LEU A 133 1.76 16.61 6.87
C LEU A 133 0.78 17.72 7.26
N ALA A 134 0.58 17.93 8.56
CA ALA A 134 -0.51 18.71 9.16
C ALA A 134 -0.65 20.15 8.62
N TRP A 135 0.38 20.70 7.99
CA TRP A 135 0.38 22.04 7.42
C TRP A 135 -0.24 22.12 6.01
N LEU A 136 -0.55 20.98 5.39
CA LEU A 136 -1.10 20.93 4.02
C LEU A 136 -2.61 21.13 3.96
N MET A 137 -3.34 20.83 5.03
CA MET A 137 -4.79 20.95 5.11
C MET A 137 -5.23 21.59 6.44
N ALA A 138 -6.31 22.37 6.41
CA ALA A 138 -6.89 22.96 7.60
C ALA A 138 -8.42 22.69 7.64
N PRO A 139 -8.92 22.01 8.70
CA PRO A 139 -8.17 21.33 9.75
C PRO A 139 -7.39 20.11 9.22
N PRO A 140 -6.27 19.71 9.83
CA PRO A 140 -5.45 18.62 9.34
C PRO A 140 -6.08 17.24 9.61
N TYR A 141 -5.52 16.20 8.97
CA TYR A 141 -5.74 14.83 9.43
C TYR A 141 -5.29 14.65 10.87
N SER A 142 -5.98 13.79 11.60
CA SER A 142 -5.52 13.29 12.90
C SER A 142 -4.45 12.23 12.72
N GLU A 143 -3.44 12.23 13.58
CA GLU A 143 -2.39 11.22 13.58
C GLU A 143 -2.92 9.86 14.05
N GLY A 144 -2.45 8.78 13.39
CA GLY A 144 -2.58 7.41 13.87
C GLY A 144 -1.71 7.17 15.11
N ARG A 145 -1.72 5.96 15.63
CA ARG A 145 -0.92 5.57 16.80
C ARG A 145 0.19 4.60 16.39
N PRO A 146 1.38 4.67 17.01
CA PRO A 146 2.47 3.73 16.72
C PRO A 146 2.08 2.26 16.91
N GLU A 147 1.11 1.98 17.80
CA GLU A 147 0.56 0.63 18.03
C GLU A 147 -0.23 0.09 16.83
N ASP A 148 -0.71 0.99 15.95
CA ASP A 148 -1.46 0.63 14.74
C ASP A 148 -0.55 0.12 13.61
N ILE A 149 0.79 0.23 13.77
CA ILE A 149 1.75 -0.38 12.83
C ILE A 149 1.78 -1.89 13.08
N GLY A 150 1.31 -2.66 12.12
CA GLY A 150 1.21 -4.10 12.26
C GLY A 150 1.29 -4.85 10.94
N VAL A 151 1.22 -6.16 11.08
CA VAL A 151 1.14 -7.10 9.96
C VAL A 151 0.00 -8.07 10.23
N VAL A 152 -0.63 -8.58 9.18
CA VAL A 152 -1.70 -9.57 9.27
C VAL A 152 -1.30 -10.83 8.51
N GLU A 153 -1.60 -11.99 9.11
CA GLU A 153 -1.41 -13.28 8.46
C GLU A 153 -2.44 -13.48 7.36
N THR A 154 -1.98 -13.85 6.17
CA THR A 154 -2.81 -14.14 5.01
C THR A 154 -2.40 -15.45 4.35
N ALA A 155 -3.15 -15.91 3.34
CA ALA A 155 -2.76 -17.06 2.53
C ALA A 155 -1.39 -16.89 1.83
N PHE A 156 -0.97 -15.63 1.62
CA PHE A 156 0.29 -15.29 0.97
C PHE A 156 1.43 -15.05 1.96
N GLY A 157 1.16 -15.03 3.27
CA GLY A 157 2.10 -14.71 4.34
C GLY A 157 1.71 -13.43 5.08
N ARG A 158 2.67 -12.83 5.73
CA ARG A 158 2.52 -11.64 6.58
C ARG A 158 2.55 -10.37 5.76
N ILE A 159 1.40 -9.73 5.62
CA ILE A 159 1.28 -8.48 4.85
C ILE A 159 1.17 -7.31 5.81
N GLY A 160 1.95 -6.25 5.57
CA GLY A 160 1.89 -4.99 6.30
C GLY A 160 1.46 -3.82 5.42
N LEU A 161 0.92 -2.79 6.08
CA LEU A 161 0.55 -1.50 5.48
C LEU A 161 1.23 -0.38 6.25
N VAL A 162 1.76 0.61 5.52
CA VAL A 162 2.08 1.96 5.98
C VAL A 162 1.74 2.92 4.84
N ILE A 163 1.57 4.21 5.13
CA ILE A 163 1.10 5.17 4.13
C ILE A 163 2.19 6.21 3.85
N CYS A 164 2.61 6.33 2.59
CA CYS A 164 3.38 7.45 2.03
C CYS A 164 4.47 7.99 2.99
N ALA A 165 4.23 9.14 3.62
CA ALA A 165 5.15 9.84 4.50
C ALA A 165 5.54 9.06 5.77
N ASP A 166 4.83 7.99 6.14
CA ASP A 166 5.27 7.06 7.18
C ASP A 166 6.62 6.43 6.83
N THR A 167 6.87 6.23 5.54
CA THR A 167 8.14 5.66 5.06
C THR A 167 9.34 6.58 5.24
N PHE A 168 9.15 7.88 5.55
CA PHE A 168 10.25 8.82 5.86
C PHE A 168 10.76 8.64 7.29
N VAL A 169 9.91 8.14 8.18
CA VAL A 169 10.17 8.09 9.61
C VAL A 169 10.94 6.83 9.97
N ASP A 170 12.18 6.98 10.41
CA ASP A 170 13.05 5.84 10.74
C ASP A 170 12.50 4.98 11.89
N GLN A 171 11.77 5.57 12.84
CA GLN A 171 11.12 4.81 13.92
C GLN A 171 10.02 3.89 13.38
N VAL A 172 9.20 4.38 12.44
CA VAL A 172 8.20 3.57 11.73
C VAL A 172 8.89 2.44 10.97
N ALA A 173 9.94 2.78 10.22
CA ALA A 173 10.68 1.79 9.44
C ALA A 173 11.32 0.70 10.32
N LYS A 174 11.89 1.05 11.47
CA LYS A 174 12.41 0.08 12.46
C LYS A 174 11.31 -0.80 13.03
N ARG A 175 10.13 -0.24 13.30
CA ARG A 175 8.98 -1.03 13.79
C ARG A 175 8.53 -2.05 12.74
N VAL A 176 8.41 -1.65 11.48
CA VAL A 176 8.09 -2.56 10.37
C VAL A 176 9.15 -3.68 10.24
N GLU A 177 10.43 -3.33 10.31
CA GLU A 177 11.54 -4.31 10.27
C GLU A 177 11.41 -5.36 11.39
N GLN A 178 11.07 -4.95 12.61
CA GLN A 178 10.86 -5.85 13.76
C GLN A 178 9.67 -6.79 13.55
N LEU A 179 8.62 -6.32 12.89
CA LEU A 179 7.44 -7.12 12.55
C LEU A 179 7.73 -8.13 11.46
N ALA A 180 8.80 -7.95 10.70
CA ALA A 180 9.30 -8.87 9.68
C ALA A 180 8.19 -9.33 8.71
N PRO A 181 7.56 -8.41 7.94
CA PRO A 181 6.57 -8.76 6.92
C PRO A 181 7.17 -9.63 5.81
N ASP A 182 6.31 -10.36 5.11
CA ASP A 182 6.66 -11.05 3.86
C ASP A 182 6.38 -10.15 2.65
N LEU A 183 5.49 -9.16 2.79
CA LEU A 183 5.13 -8.17 1.77
C LEU A 183 4.68 -6.87 2.43
N MET A 184 5.12 -5.73 1.89
CA MET A 184 4.60 -4.42 2.26
C MET A 184 3.84 -3.80 1.09
N LEU A 185 2.63 -3.30 1.36
CA LEU A 185 1.82 -2.55 0.44
C LEU A 185 1.74 -1.10 0.95
N VAL A 186 2.23 -0.17 0.14
CA VAL A 186 2.38 1.23 0.56
C VAL A 186 1.65 2.13 -0.45
N PRO A 187 0.46 2.63 -0.10
CA PRO A 187 -0.21 3.67 -0.87
C PRO A 187 0.53 5.00 -0.74
N TYR A 188 0.69 5.70 -1.85
CA TYR A 188 1.33 7.01 -1.96
C TYR A 188 0.41 8.04 -2.60
N GLY A 189 0.57 9.30 -2.15
CA GLY A 189 0.14 10.53 -2.79
C GLY A 189 1.36 11.42 -2.99
N TRP A 190 2.23 11.06 -3.95
CA TRP A 190 3.55 11.64 -4.14
C TRP A 190 3.49 12.80 -5.12
N ALA A 191 3.48 14.05 -4.62
CA ALA A 191 3.25 15.22 -5.45
C ALA A 191 4.44 16.17 -5.51
N ALA A 192 4.65 16.78 -6.68
CA ALA A 192 5.63 17.84 -6.89
C ALA A 192 5.16 18.79 -7.99
N THR A 193 5.84 19.93 -8.12
CA THR A 193 5.68 20.79 -9.31
C THR A 193 6.14 20.04 -10.56
N VAL A 194 5.52 20.31 -11.69
CA VAL A 194 5.77 19.59 -12.96
C VAL A 194 7.23 19.62 -13.36
N ASP A 195 7.91 20.75 -13.15
CA ASP A 195 9.34 20.92 -13.45
C ASP A 195 10.26 20.05 -12.58
N LYS A 196 9.85 19.72 -11.34
CA LYS A 196 10.62 18.89 -10.41
C LYS A 196 10.23 17.42 -10.47
N TRP A 197 9.14 17.10 -11.13
CA TRP A 197 8.60 15.75 -11.10
C TRP A 197 9.60 14.67 -11.55
N PRO A 198 10.41 14.83 -12.62
CA PRO A 198 11.33 13.75 -13.04
C PRO A 198 12.31 13.33 -11.96
N GLU A 199 12.83 14.27 -11.17
CA GLU A 199 13.70 13.97 -10.02
C GLU A 199 12.91 13.40 -8.86
N HIS A 200 11.71 13.92 -8.62
CA HIS A 200 10.85 13.50 -7.52
C HIS A 200 10.37 12.04 -7.68
N ALA A 201 10.09 11.61 -8.91
CA ALA A 201 9.81 10.21 -9.21
C ALA A 201 10.99 9.28 -8.86
N LYS A 202 12.22 9.71 -9.15
CA LYS A 202 13.44 8.98 -8.75
C LYS A 202 13.66 8.95 -7.23
N GLU A 203 13.20 9.98 -6.52
CA GLU A 203 13.24 9.99 -5.05
C GLU A 203 12.29 8.94 -4.47
N LEU A 204 11.09 8.80 -5.04
CA LEU A 204 10.15 7.72 -4.66
C LEU A 204 10.77 6.35 -4.90
N GLU A 205 11.36 6.12 -6.07
CA GLU A 205 12.05 4.86 -6.39
C GLU A 205 13.13 4.53 -5.36
N LYS A 206 14.02 5.49 -5.06
CA LYS A 206 15.10 5.31 -4.09
C LYS A 206 14.58 5.03 -2.68
N LEU A 207 13.50 5.71 -2.28
CA LEU A 207 12.88 5.54 -0.97
C LEU A 207 12.30 4.13 -0.82
N VAL A 208 11.52 3.68 -1.80
CA VAL A 208 10.91 2.35 -1.77
C VAL A 208 11.98 1.25 -1.82
N ALA A 209 13.02 1.42 -2.64
CA ALA A 209 14.17 0.51 -2.71
C ALA A 209 14.92 0.42 -1.37
N LYS A 210 15.18 1.56 -0.72
CA LYS A 210 15.80 1.62 0.62
C LYS A 210 14.96 0.85 1.64
N ARG A 211 13.64 1.04 1.65
CA ARG A 211 12.75 0.40 2.62
C ARG A 211 12.61 -1.10 2.36
N ALA A 212 12.52 -1.53 1.11
CA ALA A 212 12.50 -2.95 0.77
C ALA A 212 13.76 -3.68 1.24
N ALA A 213 14.94 -3.11 1.00
CA ALA A 213 16.22 -3.65 1.48
C ALA A 213 16.31 -3.70 3.01
N GLN A 214 15.82 -2.65 3.71
CA GLN A 214 15.78 -2.60 5.18
C GLN A 214 14.84 -3.66 5.75
N TRP A 215 13.62 -3.76 5.22
CA TRP A 215 12.57 -4.66 5.70
C TRP A 215 12.78 -6.11 5.25
N LYS A 216 13.66 -6.33 4.27
CA LYS A 216 13.98 -7.65 3.69
C LYS A 216 12.75 -8.36 3.14
N CYS A 217 11.85 -7.59 2.56
CA CYS A 217 10.65 -8.08 1.88
C CYS A 217 10.36 -7.23 0.65
N PRO A 218 9.64 -7.76 -0.35
CA PRO A 218 9.14 -6.95 -1.45
C PRO A 218 8.26 -5.81 -0.96
N VAL A 219 8.34 -4.68 -1.65
CA VAL A 219 7.49 -3.50 -1.41
C VAL A 219 6.80 -3.11 -2.69
N VAL A 220 5.49 -2.91 -2.62
CA VAL A 220 4.67 -2.34 -3.69
C VAL A 220 4.28 -0.94 -3.26
N GLY A 221 4.89 0.06 -3.88
CA GLY A 221 4.56 1.47 -3.72
C GLY A 221 3.61 1.90 -4.83
N THR A 222 2.34 2.14 -4.50
CA THR A 222 1.32 2.54 -5.48
C THR A 222 1.02 4.01 -5.33
N ASP A 223 1.40 4.81 -6.32
CA ASP A 223 1.13 6.24 -6.35
C ASP A 223 -0.08 6.59 -7.20
N VAL A 224 -0.73 7.69 -6.85
CA VAL A 224 -1.88 8.26 -7.56
C VAL A 224 -1.41 9.12 -8.73
N ILE A 225 -2.26 9.33 -9.72
CA ILE A 225 -2.08 10.40 -10.71
C ILE A 225 -3.17 11.46 -10.59
N GLY A 226 -2.84 12.68 -10.97
CA GLY A 226 -3.77 13.81 -10.91
C GLY A 226 -3.09 15.11 -10.54
N VAL A 227 -3.86 16.03 -9.98
CA VAL A 227 -3.37 17.35 -9.56
C VAL A 227 -3.98 17.67 -8.19
N MET A 228 -3.18 18.18 -7.27
CA MET A 228 -3.68 18.71 -6.01
C MET A 228 -4.52 19.96 -6.27
N THR A 229 -5.76 19.97 -5.79
CA THR A 229 -6.68 21.09 -6.02
C THR A 229 -6.80 22.02 -4.83
N HIS A 230 -6.24 21.64 -3.66
CA HIS A 230 -6.34 22.36 -2.39
C HIS A 230 -4.98 22.60 -1.72
N GLY A 231 -5.01 23.37 -0.66
CA GLY A 231 -3.87 23.59 0.23
C GLY A 231 -2.69 24.36 -0.39
N PRO A 232 -1.56 24.42 0.35
CA PRO A 232 -0.35 25.10 -0.08
C PRO A 232 0.32 24.50 -1.32
N TRP A 233 0.03 23.24 -1.63
CA TRP A 233 0.56 22.53 -2.81
C TRP A 233 -0.43 22.49 -3.99
N LYS A 234 -1.47 23.33 -3.95
CA LYS A 234 -2.40 23.44 -5.08
C LYS A 234 -1.67 23.66 -6.40
N GLY A 235 -2.01 22.83 -7.41
CA GLY A 235 -1.38 22.84 -8.72
C GLY A 235 -0.18 21.89 -8.87
N GLN A 236 0.29 21.27 -7.76
CA GLN A 236 1.27 20.21 -7.88
C GLN A 236 0.67 18.96 -8.51
N THR A 237 1.50 18.22 -9.23
CA THR A 237 1.11 17.01 -9.95
C THR A 237 1.42 15.79 -9.09
N TYR A 238 0.45 14.90 -8.93
CA TYR A 238 0.69 13.50 -8.60
C TYR A 238 1.11 12.79 -9.90
N GLY A 239 2.30 12.28 -9.93
CA GLY A 239 2.85 11.78 -11.18
C GLY A 239 2.74 10.28 -11.36
N GLY A 240 2.28 9.54 -10.38
CA GLY A 240 2.32 8.09 -10.45
C GLY A 240 3.75 7.58 -10.35
N ALA A 241 4.25 6.93 -11.41
CA ALA A 241 5.55 6.23 -11.36
C ALA A 241 5.60 5.22 -10.18
N SER A 242 4.48 4.57 -9.92
CA SER A 242 4.37 3.51 -8.92
C SER A 242 5.49 2.49 -9.10
N VAL A 243 6.06 2.01 -8.00
CA VAL A 243 7.27 1.21 -8.03
C VAL A 243 7.12 -0.11 -7.30
N VAL A 244 7.64 -1.18 -7.88
CA VAL A 244 7.70 -2.53 -7.29
C VAL A 244 9.15 -2.91 -7.09
N VAL A 245 9.50 -3.32 -5.88
CA VAL A 245 10.88 -3.60 -5.48
C VAL A 245 10.92 -4.97 -4.78
N ASP A 246 11.96 -5.77 -5.06
CA ASP A 246 12.18 -7.04 -4.38
C ASP A 246 12.81 -6.87 -2.99
N SER A 247 12.93 -7.96 -2.25
CA SER A 247 13.48 -7.99 -0.89
C SER A 247 14.94 -7.55 -0.76
N SER A 248 15.67 -7.43 -1.87
CA SER A 248 17.04 -6.94 -1.89
C SER A 248 17.14 -5.43 -2.11
N GLY A 249 16.03 -4.77 -2.44
CA GLY A 249 16.01 -3.36 -2.84
C GLY A 249 16.18 -3.16 -4.35
N ARG A 250 16.15 -4.23 -5.15
CA ARG A 250 16.23 -4.11 -6.61
C ARG A 250 14.84 -3.79 -7.17
N VAL A 251 14.76 -2.74 -7.99
CA VAL A 251 13.53 -2.37 -8.69
C VAL A 251 13.18 -3.46 -9.71
N ILE A 252 11.96 -4.00 -9.59
CA ILE A 252 11.39 -4.99 -10.52
C ILE A 252 10.66 -4.28 -11.64
N HIS A 253 9.86 -3.25 -11.28
CA HIS A 253 9.05 -2.52 -12.24
C HIS A 253 8.74 -1.11 -11.76
N ILE A 254 8.66 -0.18 -12.70
CA ILE A 254 8.16 1.18 -12.50
C ILE A 254 7.05 1.40 -13.51
N LEU A 255 5.89 1.88 -13.06
CA LEU A 255 4.77 2.20 -13.93
C LEU A 255 5.05 3.52 -14.67
N ARG A 256 4.29 3.75 -15.73
CA ARG A 256 4.46 4.95 -16.58
C ARG A 256 4.20 6.23 -15.79
N ASP A 257 5.02 7.21 -16.06
CA ASP A 257 4.88 8.54 -15.52
C ASP A 257 3.61 9.23 -16.07
N ARG A 258 2.80 9.79 -15.17
CA ARG A 258 1.59 10.61 -15.45
C ARG A 258 0.57 9.92 -16.37
N ASP A 259 0.45 8.62 -16.24
CA ASP A 259 -0.51 7.84 -17.03
C ASP A 259 -1.25 6.82 -16.15
N VAL A 260 -2.48 6.52 -16.50
CA VAL A 260 -3.23 5.43 -15.86
C VAL A 260 -2.62 4.10 -16.30
N GLU A 261 -2.26 3.26 -15.34
CA GLU A 261 -1.74 1.94 -15.63
C GLU A 261 -2.14 0.94 -14.56
N VAL A 262 -2.59 -0.24 -14.98
CA VAL A 262 -2.73 -1.41 -14.12
C VAL A 262 -1.70 -2.45 -14.57
N ARG A 263 -0.77 -2.79 -13.68
CA ARG A 263 0.30 -3.73 -13.98
C ARG A 263 0.35 -4.84 -12.95
N THR A 264 0.14 -6.08 -13.39
CA THR A 264 0.31 -7.24 -12.52
C THR A 264 1.75 -7.74 -12.56
N VAL A 265 2.36 -7.85 -11.38
CA VAL A 265 3.73 -8.32 -11.16
C VAL A 265 3.69 -9.55 -10.26
N THR A 266 4.45 -10.59 -10.59
CA THR A 266 4.63 -11.76 -9.72
C THR A 266 5.81 -11.50 -8.78
N LEU A 267 5.55 -11.63 -7.48
CA LEU A 267 6.55 -11.46 -6.42
C LEU A 267 6.81 -12.80 -5.74
N GLU A 268 8.09 -13.09 -5.51
CA GLU A 268 8.48 -14.20 -4.67
C GLU A 268 8.50 -13.74 -3.21
N LEU A 269 7.72 -14.42 -2.37
CA LEU A 269 7.64 -14.18 -0.95
C LEU A 269 8.41 -15.28 -0.23
N GLY A 270 9.49 -14.92 0.38
CA GLY A 270 10.30 -15.84 1.17
C GLY A 270 11.42 -15.07 1.83
N ARG A 271 11.65 -15.33 3.10
CA ARG A 271 12.86 -14.85 3.75
C ARG A 271 14.02 -15.65 3.20
N ALA A 272 15.08 -14.96 2.76
CA ALA A 272 16.37 -15.60 2.67
C ALA A 272 16.63 -16.29 4.01
N VAL A 273 16.81 -17.61 3.99
CA VAL A 273 17.17 -18.39 5.18
C VAL A 273 18.41 -17.71 5.77
N ARG A 274 18.30 -17.30 7.03
CA ARG A 274 19.44 -16.73 7.78
C ARG A 274 20.40 -17.83 8.19
#